data_a034c4de2033cc2b4ae6398a882d93f1
#
_entry.id   a034c4de2033cc2b4ae6398a882d93f1
#
_cell.length_a   1.000
_cell.length_b   1.000
_cell.length_c   1.000
_cell.angle_alpha   90.00
_cell.angle_beta   90.00
_cell.angle_gamma   90.00
#
_symmetry.space_group_name_H-M   'P 1'
#
loop_
_entity.id
_entity.type
_entity.pdbx_description
1 polymer ?
#
loop_
_entity_poly.entity_id
_entity_poly.type
_entity_poly.pdbx_seq_one_letter_code
_entity_poly.pdbx_strand_id
1 'polypeptide(L)' 'MSISVSKEEVIGFGKLKAISQIAPIKERIRFFESKYGCSLGEFKGRIKEEKEDFEKWDDYIEWKAYIESLKELESKI' A
#
# COMPACT_ATOMS: atom_id res chain seq x y z
N MET A 1 -23.13 -31.46 7.68
CA MET A 1 -21.74 -31.69 7.30
C MET A 1 -20.85 -30.70 8.05
N SER A 2 -20.04 -31.17 8.93
CA SER A 2 -19.13 -30.32 9.65
C SER A 2 -17.86 -30.14 8.84
N ILE A 3 -17.49 -28.88 8.61
CA ILE A 3 -16.23 -28.58 7.98
C ILE A 3 -15.23 -28.36 9.11
N SER A 4 -14.33 -29.30 9.24
CA SER A 4 -13.23 -29.16 10.18
C SER A 4 -12.11 -28.41 9.47
N VAL A 5 -11.90 -27.18 9.86
CA VAL A 5 -10.82 -26.37 9.31
C VAL A 5 -9.59 -26.54 10.19
N SER A 6 -8.51 -27.05 9.63
CA SER A 6 -7.27 -27.22 10.36
C SER A 6 -6.63 -25.87 10.64
N LYS A 7 -5.77 -25.81 11.65
CA LYS A 7 -5.03 -24.60 11.98
C LYS A 7 -4.18 -24.11 10.80
N GLU A 8 -3.63 -25.05 10.04
CA GLU A 8 -2.85 -24.74 8.83
C GLU A 8 -3.69 -24.12 7.73
N GLU A 9 -4.93 -24.60 7.54
CA GLU A 9 -5.85 -24.04 6.56
C GLU A 9 -6.24 -22.61 6.92
N VAL A 10 -6.46 -22.33 8.20
CA VAL A 10 -6.77 -20.98 8.67
C VAL A 10 -5.61 -20.03 8.41
N ILE A 11 -4.38 -20.45 8.66
CA ILE A 11 -3.18 -19.66 8.39
C ILE A 11 -3.03 -19.43 6.88
N GLY A 12 -3.23 -20.47 6.06
CA GLY A 12 -3.17 -20.37 4.61
C GLY A 12 -4.21 -19.40 4.05
N PHE A 13 -5.43 -19.44 4.58
CA PHE A 13 -6.49 -18.53 4.18
C PHE A 13 -6.14 -17.08 4.52
N GLY A 14 -5.58 -16.83 5.70
CA GLY A 14 -5.14 -15.50 6.10
C GLY A 14 -4.06 -14.93 5.18
N LYS A 15 -3.11 -15.76 4.75
CA LYS A 15 -2.08 -15.35 3.79
C LYS A 15 -2.68 -15.02 2.43
N LEU A 16 -3.61 -15.83 1.94
CA LEU A 16 -4.30 -15.58 0.66
C LEU A 16 -5.07 -14.27 0.70
N LYS A 17 -5.73 -13.97 1.81
CA LYS A 17 -6.45 -12.72 1.99
C LYS A 17 -5.49 -11.54 1.95
N ALA A 18 -4.35 -11.62 2.61
CA ALA A 18 -3.32 -10.57 2.58
C ALA A 18 -2.80 -10.36 1.17
N ILE A 19 -2.49 -11.44 0.44
CA ILE A 19 -2.02 -11.37 -0.95
C ILE A 19 -3.05 -10.70 -1.85
N SER A 20 -4.34 -11.02 -1.69
CA SER A 20 -5.40 -10.42 -2.51
C SER A 20 -5.56 -8.92 -2.25
N GLN A 21 -5.19 -8.43 -1.07
CA GLN A 21 -5.23 -7.01 -0.73
C GLN A 21 -4.01 -6.24 -1.21
N ILE A 22 -2.90 -6.93 -1.45
CA ILE A 22 -1.64 -6.31 -1.89
C ILE A 22 -1.75 -5.76 -3.31
N ALA A 23 -2.34 -6.51 -4.24
CA ALA A 23 -2.39 -6.10 -5.65
C ALA A 23 -3.02 -4.73 -5.88
N PRO A 24 -4.22 -4.41 -5.32
CA PRO A 24 -4.81 -3.08 -5.48
C PRO A 24 -3.96 -1.97 -4.87
N ILE A 25 -3.30 -2.25 -3.76
CA ILE A 25 -2.42 -1.28 -3.10
C ILE A 25 -1.20 -0.98 -3.98
N LYS A 26 -0.58 -2.02 -4.56
CA LYS A 26 0.55 -1.84 -5.48
C LYS A 26 0.15 -1.05 -6.72
N GLU A 27 -1.05 -1.24 -7.25
CA GLU A 27 -1.56 -0.47 -8.38
C GLU A 27 -1.68 1.00 -8.04
N ARG A 28 -2.15 1.34 -6.84
CA ARG A 28 -2.25 2.72 -6.38
C ARG A 28 -0.88 3.36 -6.23
N ILE A 29 0.07 2.62 -5.69
CA ILE A 29 1.46 3.09 -5.55
C ILE A 29 2.05 3.38 -6.94
N ARG A 30 1.87 2.47 -7.88
CA ARG A 30 2.34 2.66 -9.26
C ARG A 30 1.68 3.85 -9.94
N PHE A 31 0.40 4.09 -9.66
CA PHE A 31 -0.31 5.25 -10.16
C PHE A 31 0.37 6.54 -9.73
N PHE A 32 0.72 6.67 -8.45
CA PHE A 32 1.42 7.85 -7.96
C PHE A 32 2.83 7.98 -8.52
N GLU A 33 3.56 6.86 -8.62
CA GLU A 33 4.89 6.87 -9.23
C GLU A 33 4.86 7.34 -10.68
N SER A 34 3.87 6.89 -11.44
CA SER A 34 3.67 7.31 -12.83
C SER A 34 3.23 8.77 -12.93
N LYS A 35 2.34 9.19 -12.05
CA LYS A 35 1.82 10.57 -12.04
C LYS A 35 2.92 11.59 -11.79
N TYR A 36 3.83 11.30 -10.88
CA TYR A 36 4.88 12.25 -10.48
C TYR A 36 6.26 11.89 -11.03
N GLY A 37 6.42 10.71 -11.58
CA GLY A 37 7.70 10.27 -12.18
C GLY A 37 8.83 10.13 -11.17
N CYS A 38 8.54 9.82 -9.91
CA CYS A 38 9.54 9.70 -8.86
C CYS A 38 9.07 8.78 -7.73
N SER A 39 9.97 8.47 -6.80
CA SER A 39 9.63 7.73 -5.58
C SER A 39 8.97 8.65 -4.56
N LEU A 40 8.37 8.06 -3.53
CA LEU A 40 7.76 8.83 -2.45
C LEU A 40 8.78 9.72 -1.73
N GLY A 41 10.00 9.23 -1.51
CA GLY A 41 11.05 10.00 -0.87
C GLY A 41 11.44 11.24 -1.67
N GLU A 42 11.59 11.09 -2.98
CA GLU A 42 11.86 12.21 -3.88
C GLU A 42 10.70 13.20 -3.93
N PHE A 43 9.48 12.68 -3.97
CA PHE A 43 8.26 13.50 -3.96
C PHE A 43 8.17 14.33 -2.69
N LYS A 44 8.46 13.72 -1.54
CA LYS A 44 8.49 14.43 -0.26
C LYS A 44 9.44 15.62 -0.28
N GLY A 45 10.62 15.47 -0.87
CA GLY A 45 11.58 16.56 -1.02
C GLY A 45 11.05 17.69 -1.88
N ARG A 46 10.37 17.34 -2.98
CA ARG A 46 9.78 18.32 -3.90
C ARG A 46 8.66 19.13 -3.26
N ILE A 47 7.74 18.49 -2.55
CA ILE A 47 6.60 19.19 -1.95
C ILE A 47 6.99 20.08 -0.79
N LYS A 48 8.10 19.83 -0.13
CA LYS A 48 8.62 20.73 0.91
C LYS A 48 9.01 22.07 0.36
N GLU A 49 9.41 22.13 -0.92
CA GLU A 49 9.75 23.38 -1.61
C GLU A 49 8.52 24.10 -2.12
N GLU A 50 7.44 23.36 -2.42
CA GLU A 50 6.18 23.87 -2.96
C GLU A 50 5.12 23.93 -1.86
N LYS A 51 5.24 24.85 -0.93
CA LYS A 51 4.44 24.91 0.31
C LYS A 51 2.94 25.14 0.12
N GLU A 52 2.49 25.58 -1.05
CA GLU A 52 1.09 25.96 -1.29
C GLU A 52 0.29 24.98 -2.13
N ASP A 53 0.85 23.84 -2.51
CA ASP A 53 0.15 22.84 -3.32
C ASP A 53 -0.51 21.78 -2.44
N PHE A 54 -1.75 22.08 -2.03
CA PHE A 54 -2.53 21.17 -1.18
C PHE A 54 -2.85 19.83 -1.86
N GLU A 55 -3.03 19.83 -3.19
CA GLU A 55 -3.28 18.58 -3.93
C GLU A 55 -2.10 17.63 -3.81
N LYS A 56 -0.89 18.14 -3.95
CA LYS A 56 0.32 17.33 -3.82
C LYS A 56 0.50 16.80 -2.39
N TRP A 57 0.16 17.61 -1.39
CA TRP A 57 0.19 17.18 0.00
C TRP A 57 -0.81 16.07 0.28
N ASP A 58 -2.02 16.18 -0.25
CA ASP A 58 -3.04 15.14 -0.13
C ASP A 58 -2.58 13.84 -0.80
N ASP A 59 -2.02 13.94 -1.99
CA ASP A 59 -1.47 12.78 -2.71
C ASP A 59 -0.31 12.13 -1.94
N TYR A 60 0.53 12.95 -1.32
CA TYR A 60 1.63 12.46 -0.49
C TYR A 60 1.10 11.64 0.70
N ILE A 61 0.12 12.16 1.40
CA ILE A 61 -0.47 11.48 2.57
C ILE A 61 -1.09 10.15 2.15
N GLU A 62 -1.85 10.15 1.06
CA GLU A 62 -2.49 8.95 0.52
C GLU A 62 -1.46 7.92 0.06
N TRP A 63 -0.46 8.36 -0.69
CA TRP A 63 0.63 7.49 -1.18
C TRP A 63 1.39 6.85 -0.01
N LYS A 64 1.74 7.65 0.98
CA LYS A 64 2.41 7.16 2.18
C LYS A 64 1.58 6.11 2.92
N ALA A 65 0.27 6.34 3.03
CA ALA A 65 -0.64 5.40 3.66
C ALA A 65 -0.67 4.06 2.92
N TYR A 66 -0.67 4.07 1.59
CA TYR A 66 -0.61 2.84 0.80
C TYR A 66 0.70 2.08 1.00
N ILE A 67 1.82 2.79 1.07
CA ILE A 67 3.12 2.15 1.32
C ILE A 67 3.16 1.51 2.70
N GLU A 68 2.65 2.18 3.71
CA GLU A 68 2.58 1.64 5.07
C GLU A 68 1.66 0.42 5.14
N SER A 69 0.52 0.47 4.46
CA SER A 69 -0.40 -0.66 4.35
C SER A 69 0.25 -1.86 3.66
N LEU A 70 1.00 -1.61 2.60
CA LEU A 70 1.73 -2.66 1.88
C LEU A 70 2.74 -3.35 2.79
N LYS A 71 3.51 -2.59 3.53
CA LYS A 71 4.49 -3.14 4.49
C LYS A 71 3.82 -3.99 5.56
N GLU A 72 2.68 -3.53 6.08
CA GLU A 72 1.92 -4.27 7.07
C GLU A 72 1.40 -5.59 6.51
N LEU A 73 0.85 -5.57 5.29
CA LEU A 73 0.34 -6.78 4.65
C LEU A 73 1.48 -7.76 4.31
N GLU A 74 2.60 -7.26 3.84
CA GLU A 74 3.76 -8.11 3.54
C GLU A 74 4.30 -8.79 4.80
N SER A 75 4.22 -8.15 5.95
CA SER A 75 4.65 -8.74 7.21
C SER A 75 3.79 -9.93 7.65
N LYS A 76 2.59 -10.08 7.09
CA LYS A 76 1.67 -11.18 7.38
C LYS A 76 1.87 -12.39 6.47
N ILE A 77 2.72 -12.27 5.48
CA ILE A 77 3.07 -13.33 4.56
C ILE A 77 4.42 -13.95 4.97
#